data_ba98ff8cd1b5a8e0ae18e854896cb596
#
_entry.id   ba98ff8cd1b5a8e0ae18e854896cb596
#
_cell.length_a   1.000
_cell.length_b   1.000
_cell.length_c   1.000
_cell.angle_alpha   90.00
_cell.angle_beta   90.00
_cell.angle_gamma   90.00
#
_symmetry.space_group_name_H-M   'P 1'
#
loop_
_entity.id
_entity.type
_entity.pdbx_description
1 polymer ?
#
loop_
_entity_poly.entity_id
_entity_poly.type
_entity_poly.pdbx_seq_one_letter_code
_entity_poly.pdbx_strand_id
1 'polypeptide(L)'
;LTYLQAWYVWKRFLFLRLFPGGDAVKAPSVLVGIEYEGKKIWGRGKEYLWFDAFADLQRQLPDAVKLKCCLTCRHGNLCPFGNTPGEMFCTKDVIIQHRNDVMFYTENDAEREKRSRNCTDTCQDYQEQSEDYYTYNDYIFYVK
;
A
#
# COMPACT_ATOMS: atom_id res chain seq x y z
N LEU A 1 -8.80 -14.48 -13.39
CA LEU A 1 -8.35 -13.49 -12.42
C LEU A 1 -8.63 -12.10 -12.98
N THR A 2 -9.62 -11.41 -12.42
CA THR A 2 -9.92 -10.02 -12.81
C THR A 2 -9.15 -9.11 -11.88
N TYR A 3 -8.16 -8.43 -12.43
CA TYR A 3 -7.47 -7.37 -11.69
C TYR A 3 -8.31 -6.11 -11.77
N LEU A 4 -8.76 -5.60 -10.65
CA LEU A 4 -9.17 -4.22 -10.55
C LEU A 4 -7.91 -3.37 -10.70
N GLN A 5 -7.71 -2.85 -11.90
CA GLN A 5 -6.72 -1.81 -12.08
C GLN A 5 -7.13 -0.64 -11.19
N ALA A 6 -6.24 -0.16 -10.37
CA ALA A 6 -6.43 1.02 -9.54
C ALA A 6 -6.83 2.29 -10.33
N TRP A 7 -6.93 2.23 -11.65
CA TRP A 7 -7.54 3.24 -12.51
C TRP A 7 -8.97 3.61 -12.09
N TYR A 8 -9.74 2.66 -11.55
CA TYR A 8 -11.08 2.94 -11.03
C TYR A 8 -11.05 3.54 -9.64
N VAL A 9 -10.01 3.29 -8.85
CA VAL A 9 -9.82 3.87 -7.51
C VAL A 9 -9.45 5.35 -7.62
N TRP A 10 -8.73 5.78 -8.66
CA TRP A 10 -8.20 7.14 -8.77
C TRP A 10 -9.23 8.20 -9.19
N LYS A 11 -10.27 7.87 -9.88
CA LYS A 11 -11.29 8.87 -10.25
C LYS A 11 -12.40 9.06 -9.22
N ARG A 12 -12.53 8.16 -8.23
CA ARG A 12 -13.57 8.26 -7.20
C ARG A 12 -13.10 7.70 -5.86
N PHE A 13 -12.49 8.58 -5.05
CA PHE A 13 -12.45 8.48 -3.58
C PHE A 13 -11.41 7.58 -2.92
N LEU A 14 -10.22 8.10 -2.73
CA LEU A 14 -9.45 7.81 -1.52
C LEU A 14 -9.81 8.90 -0.49
N PHE A 15 -10.73 8.65 0.41
CA PHE A 15 -10.92 9.48 1.59
C PHE A 15 -10.07 8.91 2.73
N LEU A 16 -8.95 9.55 2.94
CA LEU A 16 -8.24 9.43 4.21
C LEU A 16 -9.02 10.25 5.23
N ARG A 17 -9.75 9.61 6.11
CA ARG A 17 -10.37 10.29 7.22
C ARG A 17 -9.73 9.81 8.51
N LEU A 18 -8.83 10.64 9.05
CA LEU A 18 -8.41 10.52 10.43
C LEU A 18 -9.54 11.08 11.30
N PHE A 19 -10.14 10.26 12.13
CA PHE A 19 -11.09 10.72 13.12
C PHE A 19 -10.38 10.91 14.45
N PRO A 20 -10.32 12.14 14.98
CA PRO A 20 -10.08 12.31 16.40
C PRO A 20 -11.36 11.86 17.13
N GLY A 21 -11.27 10.76 17.86
CA GLY A 21 -12.37 10.29 18.71
C GLY A 21 -12.56 11.23 19.89
N GLY A 22 -13.78 11.74 20.06
CA GLY A 22 -14.19 12.33 21.33
C GLY A 22 -14.33 11.23 22.38
N ASP A 23 -13.88 11.54 23.59
CA ASP A 23 -14.09 10.82 24.85
C ASP A 23 -13.66 9.33 24.90
N ALA A 24 -12.55 9.09 25.54
CA ALA A 24 -11.69 7.94 25.67
C ALA A 24 -10.73 7.80 24.47
N VAL A 25 -9.44 7.80 24.78
CA VAL A 25 -8.33 7.70 23.81
C VAL A 25 -8.47 6.40 23.01
N LYS A 26 -9.34 6.42 21.99
CA LYS A 26 -9.33 5.39 20.96
C LYS A 26 -8.20 5.74 20.01
N ALA A 27 -7.28 4.81 19.86
CA ALA A 27 -6.22 4.93 18.87
C ALA A 27 -6.81 5.31 17.50
N PRO A 28 -6.19 6.25 16.77
CA PRO A 28 -6.67 6.67 15.46
C PRO A 28 -6.75 5.47 14.51
N SER A 29 -7.81 5.39 13.71
CA SER A 29 -7.99 4.33 12.72
C SER A 29 -7.75 4.86 11.32
N VAL A 30 -7.12 4.03 10.48
CA VAL A 30 -7.00 4.29 9.04
C VAL A 30 -8.20 3.68 8.33
N LEU A 31 -8.82 4.44 7.44
CA LEU A 31 -9.87 3.95 6.55
C LEU A 31 -9.42 4.07 5.11
N VAL A 32 -9.52 2.98 4.37
CA VAL A 32 -9.26 2.92 2.93
C VAL A 32 -10.53 2.47 2.23
N GLY A 33 -10.97 3.19 1.21
CA GLY A 33 -12.22 2.88 0.52
C GLY A 33 -12.03 2.74 -0.97
N ILE A 34 -12.83 1.88 -1.58
CA ILE A 34 -12.99 1.76 -3.03
C ILE A 34 -14.46 1.69 -3.41
N GLU A 35 -14.75 1.96 -4.66
CA GLU A 35 -16.05 1.66 -5.26
C GLU A 35 -15.89 0.44 -6.17
N TYR A 36 -16.62 -0.61 -5.88
CA TYR A 36 -16.67 -1.84 -6.66
C TYR A 36 -18.12 -2.20 -6.99
N GLU A 37 -18.43 -2.36 -8.28
CA GLU A 37 -19.80 -2.64 -8.76
C GLU A 37 -20.87 -1.69 -8.18
N GLY A 38 -20.53 -0.39 -8.11
CA GLY A 38 -21.42 0.65 -7.58
C GLY A 38 -21.58 0.66 -6.06
N LYS A 39 -20.89 -0.21 -5.34
CA LYS A 39 -20.88 -0.27 -3.87
C LYS A 39 -19.58 0.30 -3.31
N LYS A 40 -19.70 1.10 -2.26
CA LYS A 40 -18.53 1.58 -1.50
C LYS A 40 -18.14 0.52 -0.48
N ILE A 41 -16.91 0.04 -0.57
CA ILE A 41 -16.32 -0.92 0.35
C ILE A 41 -15.21 -0.22 1.13
N TRP A 42 -15.17 -0.43 2.43
CA TRP A 42 -14.23 0.22 3.33
C TRP A 42 -13.44 -0.81 4.13
N GLY A 43 -12.13 -0.75 4.01
CA GLY A 43 -11.21 -1.47 4.88
C GLY A 43 -10.77 -0.60 6.05
N ARG A 44 -10.69 -1.17 7.24
CA ARG A 44 -10.31 -0.50 8.48
C ARG A 44 -9.03 -1.09 9.05
N GLY A 45 -8.02 -0.23 9.27
CA GLY A 45 -6.82 -0.56 10.01
C GLY A 45 -6.88 -0.04 11.43
N LYS A 46 -6.27 -0.78 12.36
CA LYS A 46 -6.08 -0.34 13.74
C LYS A 46 -4.89 0.61 13.80
N GLU A 47 -5.02 1.67 14.59
CA GLU A 47 -3.98 2.67 14.75
C GLU A 47 -3.55 3.27 13.40
N TYR A 48 -2.27 3.29 13.08
CA TYR A 48 -1.73 3.79 11.80
C TYR A 48 -1.38 2.67 10.82
N LEU A 49 -1.95 1.46 11.01
CA LEU A 49 -1.59 0.29 10.23
C LEU A 49 -2.31 0.25 8.87
N TRP A 50 -1.64 0.76 7.86
CA TRP A 50 -2.10 0.72 6.48
C TRP A 50 -2.34 -0.70 5.96
N PHE A 51 -1.46 -1.64 6.31
CA PHE A 51 -1.60 -3.04 5.93
C PHE A 51 -2.93 -3.63 6.37
N ASP A 52 -3.33 -3.39 7.62
CA ASP A 52 -4.60 -3.87 8.16
C ASP A 52 -5.77 -3.35 7.34
N ALA A 53 -5.77 -2.05 6.99
CA ALA A 53 -6.86 -1.43 6.24
C ALA A 53 -6.97 -2.01 4.82
N PHE A 54 -5.85 -2.18 4.12
CA PHE A 54 -5.84 -2.79 2.79
C PHE A 54 -6.17 -4.27 2.83
N ALA A 55 -5.69 -5.02 3.82
CA ALA A 55 -6.03 -6.42 4.00
C ALA A 55 -7.51 -6.60 4.33
N ASP A 56 -8.06 -5.75 5.20
CA ASP A 56 -9.50 -5.74 5.51
C ASP A 56 -10.34 -5.42 4.27
N LEU A 57 -9.91 -4.47 3.46
CA LEU A 57 -10.53 -4.16 2.18
C LEU A 57 -10.47 -5.35 1.21
N GLN A 58 -9.30 -5.98 1.08
CA GLN A 58 -9.12 -7.14 0.19
C GLN A 58 -10.02 -8.32 0.57
N ARG A 59 -10.18 -8.59 1.88
CA ARG A 59 -11.08 -9.67 2.35
C ARG A 59 -12.55 -9.46 2.05
N GLN A 60 -12.97 -8.22 1.80
CA GLN A 60 -14.35 -7.89 1.43
C GLN A 60 -14.62 -7.96 -0.08
N LEU A 61 -13.58 -8.13 -0.87
CA LEU A 61 -13.66 -8.33 -2.32
C LEU A 61 -13.83 -9.82 -2.65
N PRO A 62 -14.46 -10.15 -3.80
CA PRO A 62 -14.46 -11.53 -4.30
C PRO A 62 -13.02 -12.05 -4.47
N ASP A 63 -12.79 -13.35 -4.24
CA ASP A 63 -11.46 -13.98 -4.31
C ASP A 63 -10.74 -13.76 -5.65
N ALA A 64 -11.51 -13.64 -6.74
CA ALA A 64 -11.00 -13.38 -8.08
C ALA A 64 -10.54 -11.92 -8.29
N VAL A 65 -10.80 -11.03 -7.33
CA VAL A 65 -10.53 -9.59 -7.43
C VAL A 65 -9.40 -9.22 -6.49
N LYS A 66 -8.32 -8.66 -7.05
CA LYS A 66 -7.14 -8.26 -6.29
C LYS A 66 -6.94 -6.75 -6.35
N LEU A 67 -6.57 -6.16 -5.23
CA LEU A 67 -6.10 -4.77 -5.18
C LEU A 67 -4.75 -4.69 -5.92
N LYS A 68 -4.63 -3.72 -6.82
CA LYS A 68 -3.42 -3.48 -7.60
C LYS A 68 -2.89 -2.07 -7.35
N CYS A 69 -1.92 -1.96 -6.46
CA CYS A 69 -1.28 -0.70 -6.12
C CYS A 69 0.15 -0.94 -5.62
N CYS A 70 0.91 0.12 -5.30
CA CYS A 70 2.27 -0.02 -4.80
C CYS A 70 2.34 -0.80 -3.49
N LEU A 71 1.34 -0.70 -2.61
CA LEU A 71 1.31 -1.47 -1.36
C LEU A 71 1.21 -2.98 -1.60
N THR A 72 0.51 -3.40 -2.63
CA THR A 72 0.32 -4.82 -2.97
C THR A 72 1.33 -5.34 -3.99
N CYS A 73 2.22 -4.46 -4.44
CA CYS A 73 3.23 -4.75 -5.46
C CYS A 73 4.50 -5.34 -4.83
N ARG A 74 5.08 -6.37 -5.47
CA ARG A 74 6.38 -6.94 -5.03
C ARG A 74 7.54 -5.93 -5.07
N HIS A 75 7.44 -4.88 -5.89
CA HIS A 75 8.42 -3.82 -5.99
C HIS A 75 8.13 -2.63 -5.07
N GLY A 76 6.99 -2.62 -4.41
CA GLY A 76 6.61 -1.57 -3.49
C GLY A 76 7.13 -1.85 -2.07
N ASN A 77 8.01 -0.99 -1.57
CA ASN A 77 8.60 -1.12 -0.24
C ASN A 77 8.25 0.11 0.61
N LEU A 78 7.92 -0.10 1.87
CA LEU A 78 7.72 0.99 2.82
C LEU A 78 9.04 1.69 3.11
N CYS A 79 8.97 2.99 3.39
CA CYS A 79 10.12 3.74 3.87
C CYS A 79 10.57 3.17 5.23
N PRO A 80 11.78 2.60 5.36
CA PRO A 80 12.21 1.99 6.59
C PRO A 80 12.59 3.00 7.70
N PHE A 81 12.67 4.27 7.35
CA PHE A 81 13.08 5.37 8.23
C PHE A 81 12.07 6.50 8.30
N GLY A 82 11.08 6.49 7.44
CA GLY A 82 10.08 7.54 7.35
C GLY A 82 8.94 7.34 8.34
N ASN A 83 8.38 8.46 8.77
CA ASN A 83 7.17 8.52 9.56
C ASN A 83 5.98 9.04 8.73
N THR A 84 6.18 9.20 7.41
CA THR A 84 5.13 9.67 6.51
C THR A 84 4.21 8.52 6.18
N PRO A 85 2.95 8.55 6.60
CA PRO A 85 2.01 7.49 6.30
C PRO A 85 1.88 7.27 4.80
N GLY A 86 2.03 6.02 4.36
CA GLY A 86 1.87 5.63 2.96
C GLY A 86 3.05 5.95 2.04
N GLU A 87 4.16 6.46 2.58
CA GLU A 87 5.38 6.66 1.80
C GLU A 87 6.03 5.32 1.44
N MET A 88 6.28 5.14 0.16
CA MET A 88 6.88 3.92 -0.38
C MET A 88 7.97 4.24 -1.40
N PHE A 89 8.81 3.25 -1.67
CA PHE A 89 9.82 3.30 -2.72
C PHE A 89 9.64 2.12 -3.68
N CYS A 90 9.65 2.41 -4.98
CA CYS A 90 9.69 1.39 -6.01
C CYS A 90 11.11 0.86 -6.17
N THR A 91 11.26 -0.45 -6.14
CA THR A 91 12.56 -1.13 -6.22
C THR A 91 12.66 -2.07 -7.42
N LYS A 92 11.87 -1.83 -8.47
CA LYS A 92 11.89 -2.68 -9.68
C LYS A 92 13.25 -2.73 -10.37
N ASP A 93 13.98 -1.65 -10.29
CA ASP A 93 15.30 -1.49 -10.92
C ASP A 93 16.47 -1.57 -9.90
N VAL A 94 16.17 -2.05 -8.70
CA VAL A 94 17.12 -2.11 -7.58
C VAL A 94 17.12 -3.51 -6.97
N ILE A 95 18.29 -4.06 -6.74
CA ILE A 95 18.45 -5.31 -6.00
C ILE A 95 18.57 -4.98 -4.51
N ILE A 96 17.54 -5.32 -3.75
CA ILE A 96 17.51 -5.11 -2.30
C ILE A 96 18.11 -6.32 -1.60
N GLN A 97 19.12 -6.08 -0.79
CA GLN A 97 19.71 -7.09 0.10
C GLN A 97 19.36 -6.83 1.56
N HIS A 98 19.12 -5.56 1.92
CA HIS A 98 18.72 -5.15 3.26
C HIS A 98 17.86 -3.87 3.21
N ARG A 99 17.22 -3.55 4.32
CA ARG A 99 16.26 -2.45 4.39
C ARG A 99 16.79 -1.08 3.98
N ASN A 100 18.10 -0.84 4.17
CA ASN A 100 18.71 0.44 3.80
C ASN A 100 18.67 0.66 2.28
N ASP A 101 18.76 -0.39 1.47
CA ASP A 101 18.76 -0.32 0.02
C ASP A 101 17.43 0.21 -0.53
N VAL A 102 16.36 0.08 0.22
CA VAL A 102 15.05 0.62 -0.16
C VAL A 102 15.15 2.12 -0.43
N MET A 103 15.82 2.85 0.43
CA MET A 103 15.91 4.31 0.36
C MET A 103 17.28 4.79 -0.13
N PHE A 104 18.34 4.17 0.34
CA PHE A 104 19.73 4.62 0.15
C PHE A 104 20.54 3.73 -0.81
N TYR A 105 19.89 3.10 -1.80
CA TYR A 105 20.59 2.32 -2.81
C TYR A 105 21.63 3.13 -3.59
N THR A 106 21.36 4.41 -3.79
CA THR A 106 22.31 5.38 -4.31
C THR A 106 22.35 6.60 -3.39
N GLU A 107 23.47 7.28 -3.33
CA GLU A 107 23.60 8.56 -2.60
C GLU A 107 22.93 9.74 -3.34
N ASN A 108 22.32 9.47 -4.50
CA ASN A 108 21.72 10.48 -5.35
C ASN A 108 20.25 10.71 -4.96
N ASP A 109 19.95 11.86 -4.39
CA ASP A 109 18.59 12.27 -3.99
C ASP A 109 17.61 12.27 -5.17
N ALA A 110 18.03 12.66 -6.36
CA ALA A 110 17.16 12.65 -7.55
C ALA A 110 16.73 11.23 -7.95
N GLU A 111 17.60 10.24 -7.79
CA GLU A 111 17.24 8.83 -8.04
C GLU A 111 16.31 8.31 -6.96
N ARG A 112 16.49 8.73 -5.71
CA ARG A 112 15.57 8.40 -4.63
C ARG A 112 14.17 8.98 -4.89
N GLU A 113 14.08 10.25 -5.28
CA GLU A 113 12.81 10.91 -5.60
C GLU A 113 12.07 10.23 -6.75
N LYS A 114 12.78 9.81 -7.80
CA LYS A 114 12.18 9.05 -8.92
C LYS A 114 11.53 7.74 -8.48
N ARG A 115 12.01 7.14 -7.40
CA ARG A 115 11.47 5.89 -6.85
C ARG A 115 10.40 6.11 -5.80
N SER A 116 10.26 7.33 -5.28
CA SER A 116 9.20 7.66 -4.30
C SER A 116 7.81 7.44 -4.87
N ARG A 117 6.93 6.85 -4.07
CA ARG A 117 5.55 6.49 -4.43
C ARG A 117 4.64 6.66 -3.21
N ASN A 118 3.35 6.75 -3.48
CA ASN A 118 2.34 6.54 -2.45
C ASN A 118 1.87 5.08 -2.45
N CYS A 119 1.40 4.58 -1.34
CA CYS A 119 0.91 3.20 -1.21
C CYS A 119 -0.22 2.87 -2.21
N THR A 120 -0.96 3.88 -2.66
CA THR A 120 -2.07 3.78 -3.60
C THR A 120 -1.68 3.95 -5.06
N ASP A 121 -0.45 4.35 -5.36
CA ASP A 121 0.00 4.52 -6.74
C ASP A 121 0.00 3.19 -7.49
N THR A 122 -0.11 3.27 -8.81
CA THR A 122 -0.12 2.11 -9.70
C THR A 122 0.76 2.36 -10.91
N CYS A 123 1.27 1.29 -11.50
CA CYS A 123 2.03 1.37 -12.73
C CYS A 123 1.83 0.11 -13.59
N GLN A 124 2.38 0.14 -14.82
CA GLN A 124 2.31 -0.98 -15.75
C GLN A 124 3.21 -2.16 -15.32
N ASP A 125 4.27 -1.87 -14.55
CA ASP A 125 5.25 -2.86 -14.08
C ASP A 125 4.80 -3.56 -12.78
N TYR A 126 3.53 -3.44 -12.42
CA TYR A 126 2.99 -4.10 -11.23
C TYR A 126 3.20 -5.62 -11.32
N GLN A 127 3.71 -6.19 -10.23
CA GLN A 127 3.78 -7.63 -10.02
C GLN A 127 3.23 -7.95 -8.62
N GLU A 128 2.46 -9.03 -8.53
CA GLU A 128 1.93 -9.48 -7.26
C GLU A 128 3.07 -9.90 -6.32
N GLN A 129 2.90 -9.64 -5.03
CA GLN A 129 3.86 -10.09 -4.02
C GLN A 129 3.91 -11.60 -3.94
N SER A 130 5.12 -12.12 -3.72
CA SER A 130 5.37 -13.54 -3.51
C SER A 130 6.44 -13.73 -2.44
N GLU A 131 6.45 -14.88 -1.78
CA GLU A 131 7.40 -15.19 -0.70
C GLU A 131 8.84 -15.43 -1.19
N ASP A 132 9.01 -15.63 -2.48
CA ASP A 132 10.31 -15.89 -3.11
C ASP A 132 11.13 -14.62 -3.37
N TYR A 133 10.58 -13.45 -3.06
CA TYR A 133 11.21 -12.17 -3.32
C TYR A 133 11.27 -11.32 -2.04
N TYR A 134 12.48 -10.90 -1.66
CA TYR A 134 12.65 -10.04 -0.50
C TYR A 134 12.05 -8.65 -0.75
N THR A 135 11.19 -8.23 0.15
CA THR A 135 10.63 -6.88 0.18
C THR A 135 10.61 -6.36 1.62
N TYR A 136 10.71 -5.05 1.79
CA TYR A 136 10.39 -4.38 3.05
C TYR A 136 8.92 -3.96 3.03
N ASN A 137 8.05 -4.95 2.84
CA ASN A 137 6.61 -4.77 2.67
C ASN A 137 5.89 -6.07 3.07
N ASP A 138 5.27 -6.05 4.23
CA ASP A 138 4.67 -7.23 4.85
C ASP A 138 3.21 -7.48 4.43
N TYR A 139 2.69 -6.75 3.43
CA TYR A 139 1.27 -6.84 3.04
C TYR A 139 0.80 -8.28 2.79
N ILE A 140 1.62 -9.10 2.14
CA ILE A 140 1.29 -10.50 1.82
C ILE A 140 0.95 -11.33 3.07
N PHE A 141 1.52 -11.01 4.22
CA PHE A 141 1.26 -11.72 5.48
C PHE A 141 -0.03 -11.28 6.16
N TYR A 142 -0.59 -10.12 5.78
CA TYR A 142 -1.86 -9.61 6.31
C TYR A 142 -3.07 -10.14 5.56
N VAL A 143 -2.91 -10.61 4.32
CA VAL A 143 -4.01 -11.09 3.47
C VAL A 143 -4.14 -12.61 3.40
N LYS A 144 -3.25 -13.33 4.09
CA LYS A 144 -3.30 -14.80 4.20
C LYS A 144 -4.28 -15.27 5.29
#